data_4431a3dc7bd66cfea689323db1d1a9c4
#
_entry.id   4431a3dc7bd66cfea689323db1d1a9c4
#
_cell.length_a   1.000
_cell.length_b   1.000
_cell.length_c   1.000
_cell.angle_alpha   90.00
_cell.angle_beta   90.00
_cell.angle_gamma   90.00
#
_symmetry.space_group_name_H-M   'P 1'
#
loop_
_entity.id
_entity.type
_entity.pdbx_description
1 polymer ?
#
loop_
_entity_poly.entity_id
_entity_poly.type
_entity_poly.pdbx_seq_one_letter_code
_entity_poly.pdbx_strand_id
1 'polypeptide(L)'
;MERTVTHDTRHAVGAAQMCAGMLIIPFLDVFAKLLGETHGAFEITFWRFFMQSALMLPFVYYLKLWRIPPGTFSLQACRGLLLAAATAFFVAALRHIPMAEAIAIFFVQPLILTLLSVVFLGERLRFRRIGAILAGLGGTLVILQPSVIAFGLPALLPLGSALAMAFYIILTRKLSTSVHAYQMQFVGGIVSMLAVAALLGIGNLISIPETGYTPLKSN
;
A
#
# COMPACT_ATOMS: atom_id res chain seq x y z
N MET A 1 9.19 23.05 -33.84
CA MET A 1 9.46 23.61 -32.51
C MET A 1 8.27 23.43 -31.54
N GLU A 2 7.05 23.23 -32.02
CA GLU A 2 5.82 23.11 -31.24
C GLU A 2 5.61 21.74 -30.51
N ARG A 3 6.19 20.65 -31.02
CA ARG A 3 6.02 19.30 -30.43
C ARG A 3 6.83 19.04 -29.16
N THR A 4 7.89 19.78 -28.93
CA THR A 4 8.74 19.64 -27.71
C THR A 4 8.14 20.34 -26.51
N VAL A 5 7.44 21.46 -26.68
CA VAL A 5 6.83 22.24 -25.60
C VAL A 5 5.63 21.51 -24.97
N THR A 6 4.83 20.79 -25.77
CA THR A 6 3.65 20.05 -25.28
C THR A 6 4.01 18.77 -24.50
N HIS A 7 5.18 18.19 -24.76
CA HIS A 7 5.64 17.00 -24.05
C HIS A 7 6.15 17.38 -22.65
N ASP A 8 6.86 18.51 -22.54
CA ASP A 8 7.45 19.01 -21.29
C ASP A 8 6.37 19.47 -20.29
N THR A 9 5.32 20.14 -20.77
CA THR A 9 4.19 20.56 -19.94
C THR A 9 3.38 19.37 -19.39
N ARG A 10 3.21 18.29 -20.13
CA ARG A 10 2.54 17.07 -19.66
C ARG A 10 3.32 16.37 -18.56
N HIS A 11 4.63 16.32 -18.66
CA HIS A 11 5.50 15.77 -17.62
C HIS A 11 5.50 16.64 -16.36
N ALA A 12 5.53 17.97 -16.52
CA ALA A 12 5.45 18.89 -15.39
C ALA A 12 4.12 18.81 -14.65
N VAL A 13 2.98 18.72 -15.37
CA VAL A 13 1.65 18.54 -14.77
C VAL A 13 1.56 17.19 -14.05
N GLY A 14 2.05 16.11 -14.64
CA GLY A 14 2.09 14.79 -14.00
C GLY A 14 2.95 14.78 -12.73
N ALA A 15 4.11 15.43 -12.76
CA ALA A 15 4.97 15.58 -11.59
C ALA A 15 4.30 16.42 -10.49
N ALA A 16 3.65 17.52 -10.84
CA ALA A 16 2.93 18.36 -9.89
C ALA A 16 1.74 17.62 -9.23
N GLN A 17 0.99 16.82 -10.00
CA GLN A 17 -0.08 15.97 -9.46
C GLN A 17 0.47 14.89 -8.52
N MET A 18 1.61 14.32 -8.84
CA MET A 18 2.28 13.33 -7.99
C MET A 18 2.78 13.95 -6.68
N CYS A 19 3.38 15.14 -6.74
CA CYS A 19 3.80 15.91 -5.56
C CYS A 19 2.59 16.29 -4.68
N ALA A 20 1.50 16.78 -5.28
CA ALA A 20 0.27 17.10 -4.56
C ALA A 20 -0.32 15.86 -3.87
N GLY A 21 -0.35 14.72 -4.55
CA GLY A 21 -0.77 13.44 -3.96
C GLY A 21 0.10 13.02 -2.78
N MET A 22 1.43 13.17 -2.89
CA MET A 22 2.36 12.85 -1.81
C MET A 22 2.24 13.78 -0.60
N LEU A 23 1.83 15.04 -0.79
CA LEU A 23 1.55 15.96 0.32
C LEU A 23 0.26 15.62 1.07
N ILE A 24 -0.72 15.02 0.40
CA ILE A 24 -2.00 14.64 1.02
C ILE A 24 -1.84 13.40 1.92
N ILE A 25 -0.93 12.48 1.58
CA ILE A 25 -0.73 11.23 2.34
C ILE A 25 -0.39 11.47 3.82
N PRO A 26 0.56 12.36 4.20
CA PRO A 26 0.86 12.64 5.60
C PRO A 26 -0.33 13.19 6.40
N PHE A 27 -1.20 13.97 5.76
CA PHE A 27 -2.42 14.43 6.43
C PHE A 27 -3.35 13.28 6.77
N LEU A 28 -3.52 12.32 5.85
CA LEU A 28 -4.29 11.11 6.12
C LEU A 28 -3.68 10.28 7.26
N ASP A 29 -2.36 10.19 7.33
CA ASP A 29 -1.66 9.47 8.40
C ASP A 29 -1.81 10.15 9.75
N VAL A 30 -1.81 11.49 9.81
CA VAL A 30 -2.09 12.27 11.02
C VAL A 30 -3.52 12.02 11.50
N PHE A 31 -4.51 12.08 10.60
CA PHE A 31 -5.90 11.78 10.95
C PHE A 31 -6.08 10.33 11.41
N ALA A 32 -5.43 9.38 10.75
CA ALA A 32 -5.43 7.97 11.16
C ALA A 32 -4.82 7.79 12.56
N LYS A 33 -3.77 8.53 12.90
CA LYS A 33 -3.14 8.51 14.23
C LYS A 33 -4.06 9.09 15.31
N LEU A 34 -4.73 10.23 15.04
CA LEU A 34 -5.67 10.85 15.97
C LEU A 34 -6.88 9.96 16.26
N LEU A 35 -7.40 9.27 15.23
CA LEU A 35 -8.49 8.29 15.36
C LEU A 35 -8.03 7.00 16.02
N GLY A 36 -6.75 6.65 15.94
CA GLY A 36 -6.15 5.42 16.47
C GLY A 36 -6.16 5.32 17.99
N GLU A 37 -6.35 6.43 18.69
CA GLU A 37 -6.49 6.46 20.16
C GLU A 37 -7.84 5.91 20.63
N THR A 38 -8.87 5.93 19.77
CA THR A 38 -10.24 5.56 20.11
C THR A 38 -10.79 4.38 19.33
N HIS A 39 -10.17 4.03 18.20
CA HIS A 39 -10.66 3.01 17.26
C HIS A 39 -9.60 1.93 16.96
N GLY A 40 -10.06 0.72 16.65
CA GLY A 40 -9.17 -0.37 16.23
C GLY A 40 -8.51 -0.09 14.87
N ALA A 41 -7.28 -0.59 14.70
CA ALA A 41 -6.50 -0.35 13.48
C ALA A 41 -7.17 -0.85 12.19
N PHE A 42 -7.94 -1.94 12.27
CA PHE A 42 -8.73 -2.45 11.13
C PHE A 42 -9.93 -1.55 10.82
N GLU A 43 -10.57 -0.96 11.84
CA GLU A 43 -11.66 -0.01 11.67
C GLU A 43 -11.18 1.26 10.95
N ILE A 44 -10.02 1.79 11.36
CA ILE A 44 -9.39 2.93 10.67
C ILE A 44 -9.07 2.58 9.22
N THR A 45 -8.58 1.37 8.97
CA THR A 45 -8.28 0.88 7.62
C THR A 45 -9.54 0.77 6.77
N PHE A 46 -10.65 0.32 7.35
CA PHE A 46 -11.96 0.28 6.68
C PHE A 46 -12.40 1.70 6.25
N TRP A 47 -12.39 2.65 7.19
CA TRP A 47 -12.76 4.04 6.91
C TRP A 47 -11.85 4.69 5.88
N ARG A 48 -10.56 4.38 5.89
CA ARG A 48 -9.59 4.83 4.88
C ARG A 48 -9.99 4.37 3.48
N PHE A 49 -10.28 3.09 3.29
CA PHE A 49 -10.70 2.57 1.98
C PHE A 49 -12.08 3.06 1.56
N PHE A 50 -12.99 3.24 2.53
CA PHE A 50 -14.30 3.85 2.28
C PHE A 50 -14.16 5.28 1.75
N MET A 51 -13.41 6.14 2.45
CA MET A 51 -13.16 7.52 2.03
C MET A 51 -12.44 7.60 0.69
N GLN A 52 -11.44 6.74 0.46
CA GLN A 52 -10.76 6.64 -0.82
C GLN A 52 -11.74 6.34 -1.97
N SER A 53 -12.64 5.39 -1.78
CA SER A 53 -13.64 5.02 -2.78
C SER A 53 -14.66 6.13 -2.98
N ALA A 54 -15.14 6.75 -1.90
CA ALA A 54 -16.07 7.87 -1.95
C ALA A 54 -15.49 9.07 -2.71
N LEU A 55 -14.21 9.41 -2.47
CA LEU A 55 -13.52 10.49 -3.18
C LEU A 55 -13.28 10.18 -4.66
N MET A 56 -13.16 8.90 -5.04
CA MET A 56 -13.00 8.51 -6.45
C MET A 56 -14.32 8.44 -7.22
N LEU A 57 -15.44 8.31 -6.51
CA LEU A 57 -16.77 8.19 -7.10
C LEU A 57 -17.14 9.33 -8.08
N PRO A 58 -16.98 10.63 -7.75
CA PRO A 58 -17.29 11.72 -8.66
C PRO A 58 -16.44 11.64 -9.94
N PHE A 59 -15.16 11.31 -9.83
CA PHE A 59 -14.28 11.18 -11.01
C PHE A 59 -14.71 10.03 -11.92
N VAL A 60 -15.08 8.88 -11.35
CA VAL A 60 -15.61 7.74 -12.11
C VAL A 60 -16.93 8.11 -12.79
N TYR A 61 -17.79 8.90 -12.08
CA TYR A 61 -19.05 9.36 -12.62
C TYR A 61 -18.85 10.34 -13.79
N TYR A 62 -18.11 11.43 -13.60
CA TYR A 62 -17.88 12.46 -14.62
C TYR A 62 -17.13 11.94 -15.84
N LEU A 63 -16.16 11.04 -15.65
CA LEU A 63 -15.38 10.45 -16.73
C LEU A 63 -16.08 9.22 -17.37
N LYS A 64 -17.29 8.86 -16.91
CA LYS A 64 -18.07 7.70 -17.40
C LYS A 64 -17.30 6.37 -17.36
N LEU A 65 -16.47 6.18 -16.33
CA LEU A 65 -15.59 5.02 -16.16
C LEU A 65 -16.29 3.81 -15.48
N TRP A 66 -17.61 3.72 -15.57
CA TRP A 66 -18.40 2.62 -14.98
C TRP A 66 -18.17 1.27 -15.65
N ARG A 67 -17.82 1.29 -16.93
CA ARG A 67 -17.61 0.05 -17.69
C ARG A 67 -16.23 -0.50 -17.42
N ILE A 68 -16.18 -1.62 -16.69
CA ILE A 68 -14.94 -2.35 -16.44
C ILE A 68 -14.58 -3.09 -17.72
N PRO A 69 -13.37 -2.92 -18.29
CA PRO A 69 -12.94 -3.65 -19.46
C PRO A 69 -13.04 -5.17 -19.22
N PRO A 70 -13.54 -5.95 -20.21
CA PRO A 70 -13.69 -7.39 -20.05
C PRO A 70 -12.34 -8.05 -19.70
N GLY A 71 -12.39 -9.03 -18.79
CA GLY A 71 -11.18 -9.75 -18.33
C GLY A 71 -10.30 -9.01 -17.33
N THR A 72 -10.58 -7.73 -17.00
CA THR A 72 -9.74 -6.98 -16.04
C THR A 72 -10.28 -6.99 -14.61
N PHE A 73 -11.54 -7.38 -14.41
CA PHE A 73 -12.18 -7.35 -13.09
C PHE A 73 -11.44 -8.24 -12.07
N SER A 74 -11.11 -9.47 -12.44
CA SER A 74 -10.39 -10.41 -11.56
C SER A 74 -9.04 -9.88 -11.13
N LEU A 75 -8.31 -9.24 -12.05
CA LEU A 75 -7.01 -8.62 -11.75
C LEU A 75 -7.17 -7.39 -10.85
N GLN A 76 -8.21 -6.57 -11.05
CA GLN A 76 -8.52 -5.44 -10.20
C GLN A 76 -8.93 -5.89 -8.78
N ALA A 77 -9.74 -6.95 -8.69
CA ALA A 77 -10.14 -7.56 -7.42
C ALA A 77 -8.92 -8.15 -6.68
N CYS A 78 -8.10 -8.93 -7.38
CA CYS A 78 -6.86 -9.47 -6.82
C CYS A 78 -5.93 -8.34 -6.31
N ARG A 79 -5.80 -7.25 -7.06
CA ARG A 79 -5.05 -6.06 -6.65
C ARG A 79 -5.63 -5.45 -5.36
N GLY A 80 -6.95 -5.32 -5.24
CA GLY A 80 -7.61 -4.82 -4.04
C GLY A 80 -7.38 -5.74 -2.83
N LEU A 81 -7.50 -7.05 -3.02
CA LEU A 81 -7.20 -8.03 -1.97
C LEU A 81 -5.74 -8.00 -1.52
N LEU A 82 -4.79 -7.83 -2.45
CA LEU A 82 -3.37 -7.69 -2.11
C LEU A 82 -3.10 -6.42 -1.30
N LEU A 83 -3.77 -5.31 -1.60
CA LEU A 83 -3.66 -4.09 -0.82
C LEU A 83 -4.24 -4.27 0.60
N ALA A 84 -5.39 -4.92 0.72
CA ALA A 84 -5.99 -5.26 2.01
C ALA A 84 -5.07 -6.19 2.82
N ALA A 85 -4.53 -7.24 2.18
CA ALA A 85 -3.60 -8.18 2.81
C ALA A 85 -2.31 -7.49 3.27
N ALA A 86 -1.71 -6.63 2.42
CA ALA A 86 -0.53 -5.86 2.78
C ALA A 86 -0.77 -5.01 4.02
N THR A 87 -1.92 -4.32 4.07
CA THR A 87 -2.30 -3.48 5.21
C THR A 87 -2.55 -4.34 6.46
N ALA A 88 -3.28 -5.46 6.32
CA ALA A 88 -3.58 -6.36 7.43
C ALA A 88 -2.30 -6.96 8.04
N PHE A 89 -1.37 -7.43 7.21
CA PHE A 89 -0.09 -7.94 7.69
C PHE A 89 0.74 -6.86 8.39
N PHE A 90 0.78 -5.65 7.86
CA PHE A 90 1.52 -4.56 8.46
C PHE A 90 0.93 -4.15 9.81
N VAL A 91 -0.38 -3.99 9.89
CA VAL A 91 -1.09 -3.65 11.12
C VAL A 91 -0.95 -4.76 12.17
N ALA A 92 -1.04 -6.03 11.74
CA ALA A 92 -0.80 -7.17 12.64
C ALA A 92 0.64 -7.18 13.18
N ALA A 93 1.63 -6.80 12.36
CA ALA A 93 3.01 -6.68 12.79
C ALA A 93 3.19 -5.64 13.91
N LEU A 94 2.52 -4.49 13.81
CA LEU A 94 2.61 -3.40 14.78
C LEU A 94 2.12 -3.77 16.18
N ARG A 95 1.38 -4.88 16.32
CA ARG A 95 0.99 -5.42 17.63
C ARG A 95 2.12 -6.12 18.38
N HIS A 96 3.16 -6.53 17.64
CA HIS A 96 4.26 -7.37 18.16
C HIS A 96 5.62 -6.73 18.01
N ILE A 97 5.75 -5.77 17.09
CA ILE A 97 7.03 -5.16 16.71
C ILE A 97 6.88 -3.64 16.72
N PRO A 98 7.87 -2.89 17.24
CA PRO A 98 7.91 -1.45 17.14
C PRO A 98 7.80 -0.97 15.69
N MET A 99 7.11 0.15 15.47
CA MET A 99 6.86 0.68 14.14
C MET A 99 8.14 0.90 13.31
N ALA A 100 9.20 1.39 13.95
CA ALA A 100 10.47 1.64 13.27
C ALA A 100 11.06 0.35 12.67
N GLU A 101 11.01 -0.75 13.42
CA GLU A 101 11.52 -2.05 13.00
C GLU A 101 10.64 -2.70 11.94
N ALA A 102 9.30 -2.58 12.08
CA ALA A 102 8.36 -3.06 11.07
C ALA A 102 8.59 -2.34 9.72
N ILE A 103 8.83 -1.03 9.74
CA ILE A 103 9.16 -0.24 8.56
C ILE A 103 10.50 -0.68 7.97
N ALA A 104 11.53 -0.93 8.80
CA ALA A 104 12.83 -1.38 8.33
C ALA A 104 12.74 -2.71 7.54
N ILE A 105 11.98 -3.68 8.07
CA ILE A 105 11.73 -4.95 7.39
C ILE A 105 10.94 -4.73 6.10
N PHE A 106 9.93 -3.85 6.13
CA PHE A 106 9.12 -3.52 4.96
C PHE A 106 9.95 -2.88 3.83
N PHE A 107 11.05 -2.20 4.12
CA PHE A 107 11.95 -1.63 3.10
C PHE A 107 12.64 -2.69 2.21
N VAL A 108 12.46 -3.96 2.47
CA VAL A 108 12.80 -5.04 1.51
C VAL A 108 11.88 -5.03 0.28
N GLN A 109 10.71 -4.41 0.36
CA GLN A 109 9.70 -4.35 -0.72
C GLN A 109 10.25 -3.86 -2.07
N PRO A 110 11.09 -2.82 -2.20
CA PRO A 110 11.65 -2.41 -3.49
C PRO A 110 12.56 -3.48 -4.13
N LEU A 111 13.26 -4.27 -3.31
CA LEU A 111 14.07 -5.38 -3.81
C LEU A 111 13.17 -6.49 -4.38
N ILE A 112 12.15 -6.90 -3.62
CA ILE A 112 11.14 -7.87 -4.07
C ILE A 112 10.47 -7.39 -5.35
N LEU A 113 10.04 -6.12 -5.41
CA LEU A 113 9.42 -5.51 -6.59
C LEU A 113 10.35 -5.57 -7.81
N THR A 114 11.65 -5.32 -7.63
CA THR A 114 12.62 -5.36 -8.72
C THR A 114 12.78 -6.79 -9.26
N LEU A 115 12.84 -7.79 -8.39
CA LEU A 115 12.90 -9.20 -8.80
C LEU A 115 11.60 -9.62 -9.52
N LEU A 116 10.44 -9.27 -8.98
CA LEU A 116 9.15 -9.56 -9.60
C LEU A 116 8.98 -8.86 -10.95
N SER A 117 9.49 -7.61 -11.09
CA SER A 117 9.44 -6.88 -12.36
C SER A 117 10.18 -7.61 -13.48
N VAL A 118 11.29 -8.27 -13.17
CA VAL A 118 12.02 -9.09 -14.15
C VAL A 118 11.20 -10.31 -14.57
N VAL A 119 10.64 -11.02 -13.58
CA VAL A 119 9.90 -12.25 -13.83
C VAL A 119 8.57 -11.99 -14.55
N PHE A 120 7.80 -10.99 -14.11
CA PHE A 120 6.42 -10.78 -14.58
C PHE A 120 6.29 -9.74 -15.71
N LEU A 121 7.22 -8.77 -15.79
CA LEU A 121 7.20 -7.72 -16.80
C LEU A 121 8.32 -7.87 -17.84
N GLY A 122 9.26 -8.79 -17.67
CA GLY A 122 10.38 -8.97 -18.58
C GLY A 122 11.38 -7.80 -18.56
N GLU A 123 11.37 -6.98 -17.51
CA GLU A 123 12.30 -5.84 -17.37
C GLU A 123 13.74 -6.35 -17.23
N ARG A 124 14.67 -5.67 -17.89
CA ARG A 124 16.10 -5.99 -17.75
C ARG A 124 16.61 -5.49 -16.40
N LEU A 125 17.28 -6.36 -15.64
CA LEU A 125 17.97 -5.98 -14.41
C LEU A 125 19.08 -4.98 -14.71
N ARG A 126 18.97 -3.79 -14.13
CA ARG A 126 20.06 -2.82 -14.14
C ARG A 126 20.82 -2.94 -12.82
N PHE A 127 22.05 -3.41 -12.86
CA PHE A 127 22.91 -3.57 -11.67
C PHE A 127 23.00 -2.31 -10.82
N ARG A 128 23.00 -1.12 -11.44
CA ARG A 128 22.96 0.17 -10.74
C ARG A 128 21.73 0.34 -9.86
N ARG A 129 20.55 -0.16 -10.31
CA ARG A 129 19.31 -0.10 -9.54
C ARG A 129 19.37 -1.02 -8.33
N ILE A 130 19.89 -2.23 -8.51
CA ILE A 130 20.07 -3.18 -7.39
C ILE A 130 21.04 -2.61 -6.38
N GLY A 131 22.18 -2.08 -6.81
CA GLY A 131 23.17 -1.44 -5.94
C GLY A 131 22.58 -0.28 -5.12
N ALA A 132 21.77 0.59 -5.75
CA ALA A 132 21.09 1.69 -5.05
C ALA A 132 20.08 1.19 -4.01
N ILE A 133 19.30 0.14 -4.31
CA ILE A 133 18.34 -0.46 -3.37
C ILE A 133 19.07 -1.11 -2.19
N LEU A 134 20.15 -1.86 -2.45
CA LEU A 134 20.94 -2.48 -1.40
C LEU A 134 21.63 -1.45 -0.51
N ALA A 135 22.14 -0.36 -1.08
CA ALA A 135 22.72 0.75 -0.32
C ALA A 135 21.67 1.43 0.57
N GLY A 136 20.46 1.70 0.03
CA GLY A 136 19.36 2.27 0.80
C GLY A 136 18.88 1.35 1.93
N LEU A 137 18.74 0.05 1.64
CA LEU A 137 18.40 -0.96 2.64
C LEU A 137 19.48 -1.06 3.72
N GLY A 138 20.76 -1.09 3.32
CA GLY A 138 21.88 -1.11 4.25
C GLY A 138 21.89 0.12 5.17
N GLY A 139 21.68 1.33 4.61
CA GLY A 139 21.53 2.55 5.41
C GLY A 139 20.37 2.49 6.40
N THR A 140 19.22 1.97 5.99
CA THR A 140 18.06 1.80 6.88
C THR A 140 18.36 0.81 8.01
N LEU A 141 19.02 -0.32 7.71
CA LEU A 141 19.40 -1.32 8.70
C LEU A 141 20.39 -0.76 9.73
N VAL A 142 21.36 0.06 9.28
CA VAL A 142 22.33 0.71 10.18
C VAL A 142 21.66 1.70 11.13
N ILE A 143 20.70 2.48 10.64
CA ILE A 143 20.00 3.50 11.44
C ILE A 143 19.04 2.85 12.45
N LEU A 144 18.27 1.87 12.03
CA LEU A 144 17.20 1.28 12.83
C LEU A 144 17.66 0.08 13.66
N GLN A 145 18.82 -0.52 13.33
CA GLN A 145 19.38 -1.71 14.02
C GLN A 145 18.28 -2.75 14.37
N PRO A 146 17.48 -3.20 13.41
CA PRO A 146 16.33 -4.04 13.71
C PRO A 146 16.79 -5.37 14.29
N SER A 147 16.32 -5.67 15.48
CA SER A 147 16.57 -6.93 16.16
C SER A 147 15.67 -8.03 15.63
N VAL A 148 15.78 -8.34 14.34
CA VAL A 148 14.95 -9.38 13.68
C VAL A 148 15.05 -10.71 14.43
N ILE A 149 16.20 -11.01 15.03
CA ILE A 149 16.43 -12.20 15.84
C ILE A 149 15.61 -12.18 17.13
N ALA A 150 15.37 -11.01 17.71
CA ALA A 150 14.64 -10.84 18.96
C ALA A 150 13.13 -11.04 18.82
N PHE A 151 12.55 -10.82 17.63
CA PHE A 151 11.09 -10.85 17.41
C PHE A 151 10.58 -12.17 16.85
N GLY A 152 11.44 -13.07 16.36
CA GLY A 152 11.04 -14.40 15.85
C GLY A 152 10.00 -14.36 14.73
N LEU A 153 8.97 -15.23 14.83
CA LEU A 153 7.88 -15.36 13.84
C LEU A 153 7.14 -14.06 13.49
N PRO A 154 6.85 -13.14 14.42
CA PRO A 154 6.22 -11.86 14.09
C PRO A 154 6.97 -11.01 13.06
N ALA A 155 8.30 -11.17 12.91
CA ALA A 155 9.09 -10.47 11.90
C ALA A 155 8.71 -10.87 10.45
N LEU A 156 8.04 -11.99 10.25
CA LEU A 156 7.53 -12.43 8.95
C LEU A 156 6.32 -11.61 8.49
N LEU A 157 5.59 -10.97 9.38
CA LEU A 157 4.40 -10.18 9.03
C LEU A 157 4.74 -8.95 8.16
N PRO A 158 5.72 -8.08 8.51
CA PRO A 158 6.13 -6.99 7.63
C PRO A 158 6.69 -7.50 6.30
N LEU A 159 7.36 -8.65 6.29
CA LEU A 159 7.87 -9.26 5.06
C LEU A 159 6.71 -9.73 4.16
N GLY A 160 5.67 -10.35 4.74
CA GLY A 160 4.43 -10.70 4.04
C GLY A 160 3.73 -9.46 3.47
N SER A 161 3.69 -8.35 4.24
CA SER A 161 3.19 -7.06 3.77
C SER A 161 4.00 -6.53 2.58
N ALA A 162 5.33 -6.56 2.67
CA ALA A 162 6.22 -6.12 1.60
C ALA A 162 6.01 -6.94 0.31
N LEU A 163 5.84 -8.26 0.43
CA LEU A 163 5.57 -9.16 -0.69
C LEU A 163 4.20 -8.85 -1.33
N ALA A 164 3.14 -8.74 -0.53
CA ALA A 164 1.79 -8.41 -1.02
C ALA A 164 1.77 -7.04 -1.72
N MET A 165 2.47 -6.05 -1.16
CA MET A 165 2.60 -4.72 -1.77
C MET A 165 3.39 -4.74 -3.07
N ALA A 166 4.43 -5.56 -3.19
CA ALA A 166 5.18 -5.73 -4.43
C ALA A 166 4.30 -6.33 -5.54
N PHE A 167 3.50 -7.36 -5.25
CA PHE A 167 2.52 -7.90 -6.19
C PHE A 167 1.44 -6.90 -6.56
N TYR A 168 0.92 -6.14 -5.60
CA TYR A 168 -0.02 -5.04 -5.85
C TYR A 168 0.53 -4.05 -6.89
N ILE A 169 1.79 -3.64 -6.77
CA ILE A 169 2.43 -2.71 -7.71
C ILE A 169 2.61 -3.36 -9.08
N ILE A 170 3.00 -4.63 -9.17
CA ILE A 170 3.11 -5.36 -10.44
C ILE A 170 1.77 -5.41 -11.16
N LEU A 171 0.69 -5.79 -10.45
CA LEU A 171 -0.65 -5.82 -11.04
C LEU A 171 -1.12 -4.41 -11.45
N THR A 172 -0.81 -3.39 -10.67
CA THR A 172 -1.09 -2.00 -11.01
C THR A 172 -0.40 -1.60 -12.31
N ARG A 173 0.88 -1.92 -12.49
CA ARG A 173 1.62 -1.66 -13.73
C ARG A 173 1.02 -2.39 -14.92
N LYS A 174 0.65 -3.67 -14.75
CA LYS A 174 0.03 -4.47 -15.80
C LYS A 174 -1.33 -3.91 -16.22
N LEU A 175 -2.13 -3.47 -15.28
CA LEU A 175 -3.47 -2.92 -15.52
C LEU A 175 -3.45 -1.48 -16.06
N SER A 176 -2.40 -0.70 -15.76
CA SER A 176 -2.32 0.72 -16.14
C SER A 176 -2.33 0.97 -17.65
N THR A 177 -2.07 -0.05 -18.46
CA THR A 177 -2.14 0.01 -19.93
C THR A 177 -3.57 -0.12 -20.46
N SER A 178 -4.49 -0.70 -19.68
CA SER A 178 -5.84 -1.07 -20.14
C SER A 178 -6.95 -0.44 -19.31
N VAL A 179 -6.64 0.03 -18.10
CA VAL A 179 -7.62 0.54 -17.13
C VAL A 179 -7.21 1.92 -16.66
N HIS A 180 -8.17 2.82 -16.58
CA HIS A 180 -7.93 4.18 -16.09
C HIS A 180 -7.60 4.19 -14.60
N ALA A 181 -6.66 5.04 -14.18
CA ALA A 181 -6.18 5.08 -12.79
C ALA A 181 -7.30 5.32 -11.76
N TYR A 182 -8.25 6.22 -12.04
CA TYR A 182 -9.38 6.48 -11.14
C TYR A 182 -10.29 5.25 -10.98
N GLN A 183 -10.55 4.51 -12.07
CA GLN A 183 -11.32 3.28 -12.03
C GLN A 183 -10.60 2.19 -11.20
N MET A 184 -9.30 2.01 -11.43
CA MET A 184 -8.50 1.08 -10.64
C MET A 184 -8.54 1.40 -9.14
N GLN A 185 -8.47 2.69 -8.81
CA GLN A 185 -8.46 3.13 -7.42
C GLN A 185 -9.83 2.96 -6.76
N PHE A 186 -10.91 3.23 -7.49
CA PHE A 186 -12.27 3.03 -7.03
C PHE A 186 -12.59 1.55 -6.79
N VAL A 187 -12.40 0.70 -7.79
CA VAL A 187 -12.66 -0.75 -7.68
C VAL A 187 -11.76 -1.38 -6.61
N GLY A 188 -10.47 -1.05 -6.62
CA GLY A 188 -9.52 -1.54 -5.62
C GLY A 188 -9.90 -1.12 -4.19
N GLY A 189 -10.34 0.13 -4.01
CA GLY A 189 -10.82 0.64 -2.72
C GLY A 189 -12.04 -0.12 -2.21
N ILE A 190 -13.04 -0.35 -3.06
CA ILE A 190 -14.25 -1.13 -2.70
C ILE A 190 -13.87 -2.55 -2.30
N VAL A 191 -13.05 -3.24 -3.10
CA VAL A 191 -12.63 -4.62 -2.80
C VAL A 191 -11.84 -4.67 -1.50
N SER A 192 -10.92 -3.74 -1.28
CA SER A 192 -10.15 -3.66 -0.03
C SER A 192 -11.05 -3.38 1.17
N MET A 193 -12.01 -2.46 1.03
CA MET A 193 -12.99 -2.16 2.07
C MET A 193 -13.81 -3.40 2.46
N LEU A 194 -14.34 -4.13 1.46
CA LEU A 194 -15.12 -5.35 1.71
C LEU A 194 -14.26 -6.45 2.34
N ALA A 195 -13.00 -6.59 1.92
CA ALA A 195 -12.09 -7.57 2.50
C ALA A 195 -11.81 -7.25 3.99
N VAL A 196 -11.56 -5.98 4.32
CA VAL A 196 -11.33 -5.54 5.71
C VAL A 196 -12.62 -5.66 6.52
N ALA A 197 -13.79 -5.33 5.96
CA ALA A 197 -15.08 -5.51 6.63
C ALA A 197 -15.35 -6.98 6.94
N ALA A 198 -15.02 -7.89 6.02
CA ALA A 198 -15.14 -9.33 6.25
C ALA A 198 -14.23 -9.80 7.40
N LEU A 199 -12.98 -9.29 7.45
CA LEU A 199 -12.04 -9.59 8.55
C LEU A 199 -12.57 -9.06 9.89
N LEU A 200 -13.13 -7.86 9.93
CA LEU A 200 -13.76 -7.29 11.14
C LEU A 200 -14.99 -8.09 11.57
N GLY A 201 -15.86 -8.49 10.61
CA GLY A 201 -17.02 -9.32 10.88
C GLY A 201 -16.65 -10.69 11.47
N ILE A 202 -15.63 -11.34 10.91
CA ILE A 202 -15.10 -12.60 11.41
C ILE A 202 -14.46 -12.39 12.80
N GLY A 203 -13.71 -11.32 13.01
CA GLY A 203 -13.08 -10.98 14.29
C GLY A 203 -14.11 -10.81 15.41
N ASN A 204 -15.22 -10.12 15.14
CA ASN A 204 -16.32 -9.96 16.09
C ASN A 204 -17.06 -11.27 16.36
N LEU A 205 -17.18 -12.15 15.38
CA LEU A 205 -17.82 -13.47 15.53
C LEU A 205 -16.99 -14.42 16.40
N ILE A 206 -15.65 -14.33 16.32
CA ILE A 206 -14.72 -15.20 17.04
C ILE A 206 -14.39 -14.65 18.45
N SER A 207 -15.00 -13.49 18.83
CA SER A 207 -14.76 -12.84 20.14
C SER A 207 -13.26 -12.64 20.44
N ILE A 208 -12.49 -12.24 19.44
CA ILE A 208 -11.14 -11.73 19.67
C ILE A 208 -11.33 -10.28 20.17
N PRO A 209 -11.20 -9.99 21.49
CA PRO A 209 -11.29 -8.64 21.96
C PRO A 209 -10.18 -7.86 21.26
N GLU A 210 -10.51 -6.82 20.53
CA GLU A 210 -9.54 -5.82 20.10
C GLU A 210 -9.01 -5.18 21.40
N THR A 211 -8.00 -5.80 21.99
CA THR A 211 -7.29 -5.20 23.12
C THR A 211 -6.72 -3.91 22.61
N GLY A 212 -7.32 -2.81 23.08
CA GLY A 212 -6.92 -1.47 22.76
C GLY A 212 -5.40 -1.30 22.92
N TYR A 213 -4.85 -0.53 22.04
CA TYR A 213 -3.46 -0.11 22.06
C TYR A 213 -3.14 0.42 23.48
N THR A 214 -2.52 -0.38 24.32
CA THR A 214 -1.93 0.13 25.53
C THR A 214 -0.63 0.80 25.14
N PRO A 215 -0.54 2.15 25.24
CA PRO A 215 0.73 2.83 25.02
C PRO A 215 1.72 2.26 26.04
N LEU A 216 2.86 1.79 25.55
CA LEU A 216 4.00 1.42 26.38
C LEU A 216 4.28 2.61 27.30
N LYS A 217 4.00 2.45 28.59
CA LYS A 217 4.40 3.41 29.60
C LYS A 217 5.91 3.56 29.51
N SER A 218 6.35 4.73 29.08
CA SER A 218 7.73 5.17 29.24
C SER A 218 8.02 5.24 30.76
N ASN A 219 8.80 4.32 31.24
CA ASN A 219 9.56 4.52 32.47
C ASN A 219 10.87 5.18 32.14
#